data_d3b09c2a9df2d5c47f1c4059357192c0
#
_entry.id   d3b09c2a9df2d5c47f1c4059357192c0
#
_cell.length_a   1.000
_cell.length_b   1.000
_cell.length_c   1.000
_cell.angle_alpha   90.00
_cell.angle_beta   90.00
_cell.angle_gamma   90.00
#
_symmetry.space_group_name_H-M   'P 1'
#
loop_
_entity.id
_entity.type
_entity.pdbx_description
1 polymer ?
#
loop_
_entity_poly.entity_id
_entity_poly.type
_entity_poly.pdbx_seq_one_letter_code
_entity_poly.pdbx_strand_id
1 'polypeptide(L)'
;ELVLNDRLIRIDKNDSMNVWYWRDWLIKTPKWVKKKISLRLDENTGYKSYRFGLNKKNYILARVVYKAHNPDWDITDSSQNNQIDHININSLDNRIENLRVLTSQHNKWNTSAKGYYKCNFTNKWRAEIRVNGKCIKIGRFTEEADARQAYLNAKEIHHKVPA
;
A
#
# COMPACT_ATOMS: atom_id res chain seq x y z
N GLU A 1 -17.70 4.35 12.14
CA GLU A 1 -18.33 5.28 11.20
C GLU A 1 -17.41 6.48 10.96
N LEU A 2 -17.47 7.06 9.78
CA LEU A 2 -16.70 8.25 9.41
C LEU A 2 -17.48 9.05 8.35
N VAL A 3 -17.13 10.35 8.20
CA VAL A 3 -17.71 11.20 7.15
C VAL A 3 -16.72 11.30 5.99
N LEU A 4 -17.17 11.00 4.76
CA LEU A 4 -16.40 11.18 3.53
C LEU A 4 -17.26 11.93 2.51
N ASN A 5 -16.76 13.08 2.04
CA ASN A 5 -17.44 13.87 1.02
C ASN A 5 -18.94 14.09 1.36
N ASP A 6 -19.17 14.59 2.59
CA ASP A 6 -20.49 14.90 3.18
C ASP A 6 -21.43 13.69 3.30
N ARG A 7 -20.89 12.49 3.36
CA ARG A 7 -21.63 11.24 3.54
C ARG A 7 -21.13 10.45 4.72
N LEU A 8 -22.06 10.01 5.55
CA LEU A 8 -21.76 9.09 6.62
C LEU A 8 -21.49 7.68 6.03
N ILE A 9 -20.35 7.12 6.39
CA ILE A 9 -19.86 5.81 5.92
C ILE A 9 -19.69 4.90 7.13
N ARG A 10 -20.06 3.63 6.98
CA ARG A 10 -19.79 2.55 7.93
C ARG A 10 -18.95 1.49 7.26
N ILE A 11 -17.91 1.04 7.94
CA ILE A 11 -17.09 -0.11 7.57
C ILE A 11 -17.26 -1.15 8.66
N ASP A 12 -17.40 -2.43 8.27
CA ASP A 12 -17.38 -3.53 9.22
C ASP A 12 -15.97 -3.66 9.82
N LYS A 13 -15.91 -3.83 11.14
CA LYS A 13 -14.62 -3.97 11.85
C LYS A 13 -13.93 -5.30 11.57
N ASN A 14 -14.73 -6.35 11.30
CA ASN A 14 -14.22 -7.70 11.08
C ASN A 14 -14.02 -8.03 9.60
N ASP A 15 -14.71 -7.30 8.70
CA ASP A 15 -14.60 -7.49 7.26
C ASP A 15 -14.61 -6.13 6.53
N SER A 16 -13.43 -5.61 6.26
CA SER A 16 -13.24 -4.32 5.58
C SER A 16 -13.86 -4.25 4.17
N MET A 17 -14.22 -5.39 3.58
CA MET A 17 -14.95 -5.45 2.30
C MET A 17 -16.42 -5.05 2.45
N ASN A 18 -16.95 -4.98 3.65
CA ASN A 18 -18.31 -4.55 3.92
C ASN A 18 -18.33 -3.05 4.24
N VAL A 19 -18.70 -2.25 3.25
CA VAL A 19 -18.83 -0.79 3.34
C VAL A 19 -20.25 -0.37 3.02
N TRP A 20 -20.82 0.51 3.83
CA TRP A 20 -22.14 1.11 3.61
C TRP A 20 -22.03 2.63 3.65
N TYR A 21 -22.98 3.30 3.00
CA TYR A 21 -23.20 4.73 3.16
C TYR A 21 -24.63 5.00 3.60
N TRP A 22 -24.79 6.05 4.39
CA TRP A 22 -26.12 6.52 4.80
C TRP A 22 -26.79 7.25 3.65
N ARG A 23 -28.00 6.85 3.30
CA ARG A 23 -28.84 7.48 2.29
C ARG A 23 -30.12 8.02 2.91
N ASP A 24 -30.24 9.34 3.00
CA ASP A 24 -31.34 10.09 3.61
C ASP A 24 -32.07 11.02 2.62
N TRP A 25 -31.51 11.19 1.41
CA TRP A 25 -32.11 12.05 0.39
C TRP A 25 -32.96 11.28 -0.59
N LEU A 26 -34.06 11.94 -1.06
CA LEU A 26 -35.00 11.41 -2.06
C LEU A 26 -35.64 10.06 -1.72
N ILE A 27 -35.70 9.72 -0.41
CA ILE A 27 -36.36 8.49 0.04
C ILE A 27 -37.19 8.77 1.30
N LYS A 28 -38.36 8.08 1.38
CA LYS A 28 -39.25 8.21 2.55
C LYS A 28 -38.63 7.68 3.85
N THR A 29 -37.81 6.66 3.73
CA THR A 29 -37.13 6.02 4.88
C THR A 29 -35.62 6.03 4.69
N PRO A 30 -34.86 6.84 5.44
CA PRO A 30 -33.40 6.81 5.45
C PRO A 30 -32.86 5.43 5.81
N LYS A 31 -31.79 4.99 5.11
CA LYS A 31 -31.22 3.65 5.34
C LYS A 31 -29.75 3.55 4.95
N TRP A 32 -29.08 2.55 5.52
CA TRP A 32 -27.75 2.12 5.10
C TRP A 32 -27.83 1.37 3.77
N VAL A 33 -27.00 1.76 2.82
CA VAL A 33 -26.89 1.13 1.50
C VAL A 33 -25.49 0.58 1.31
N LYS A 34 -25.38 -0.71 1.02
CA LYS A 34 -24.10 -1.38 0.79
C LYS A 34 -23.42 -0.85 -0.49
N LYS A 35 -22.14 -0.58 -0.41
CA LYS A 35 -21.31 -0.16 -1.54
C LYS A 35 -20.78 -1.38 -2.28
N LYS A 36 -20.76 -1.30 -3.60
CA LYS A 36 -20.02 -2.25 -4.44
C LYS A 36 -18.54 -1.91 -4.37
N ILE A 37 -17.75 -2.83 -3.86
CA ILE A 37 -16.29 -2.77 -3.90
C ILE A 37 -15.83 -3.42 -5.20
N SER A 38 -14.93 -2.76 -5.92
CA SER A 38 -14.35 -3.27 -7.16
C SER A 38 -12.84 -3.39 -7.04
N LEU A 39 -12.29 -4.48 -7.59
CA LEU A 39 -10.86 -4.64 -7.77
C LEU A 39 -10.41 -3.79 -8.97
N ARG A 40 -9.34 -3.03 -8.78
CA ARG A 40 -8.65 -2.29 -9.83
C ARG A 40 -7.23 -2.78 -9.97
N LEU A 41 -6.83 -3.01 -11.19
CA LEU A 41 -5.46 -3.30 -11.60
C LEU A 41 -4.90 -2.06 -12.30
N ASP A 42 -3.74 -1.61 -11.88
CA ASP A 42 -2.93 -0.66 -12.62
C ASP A 42 -2.06 -1.45 -13.61
N GLU A 43 -2.33 -1.34 -14.88
CA GLU A 43 -1.69 -2.14 -15.94
C GLU A 43 -0.19 -1.83 -16.09
N ASN A 44 0.23 -0.60 -15.76
CA ASN A 44 1.64 -0.21 -15.87
C ASN A 44 2.49 -0.76 -14.73
N THR A 45 1.94 -0.81 -13.53
CA THR A 45 2.68 -1.21 -12.32
C THR A 45 2.34 -2.62 -11.83
N GLY A 46 1.24 -3.20 -12.32
CA GLY A 46 0.68 -4.45 -11.79
C GLY A 46 0.04 -4.30 -10.41
N TYR A 47 -0.05 -3.07 -9.88
CA TYR A 47 -0.61 -2.81 -8.56
C TYR A 47 -2.12 -3.05 -8.54
N LYS A 48 -2.57 -3.86 -7.59
CA LYS A 48 -3.99 -4.16 -7.36
C LYS A 48 -4.51 -3.38 -6.16
N SER A 49 -5.73 -2.87 -6.24
CA SER A 49 -6.37 -2.20 -5.11
C SER A 49 -7.87 -2.37 -5.14
N TYR A 50 -8.49 -2.51 -3.97
CA TYR A 50 -9.93 -2.40 -3.84
C TYR A 50 -10.38 -0.94 -3.77
N ARG A 51 -11.42 -0.60 -4.52
CA ARG A 51 -11.97 0.76 -4.60
C ARG A 51 -13.50 0.76 -4.60
N PHE A 52 -14.08 1.86 -4.16
CA PHE A 52 -15.50 2.14 -4.32
C PHE A 52 -15.75 3.61 -4.68
N GLY A 53 -16.84 3.85 -5.41
CA GLY A 53 -17.28 5.20 -5.78
C GLY A 53 -18.23 5.80 -4.75
N LEU A 54 -18.06 7.09 -4.42
CA LEU A 54 -18.97 7.86 -3.60
C LEU A 54 -19.00 9.31 -4.10
N ASN A 55 -20.20 9.84 -4.42
CA ASN A 55 -20.37 11.22 -4.88
C ASN A 55 -19.38 11.62 -5.99
N LYS A 56 -19.30 10.81 -7.06
CA LYS A 56 -18.39 11.00 -8.21
C LYS A 56 -16.90 10.92 -7.90
N LYS A 57 -16.50 10.62 -6.65
CA LYS A 57 -15.11 10.36 -6.27
C LYS A 57 -14.87 8.86 -6.07
N ASN A 58 -13.66 8.41 -6.39
CA ASN A 58 -13.22 7.05 -6.14
C ASN A 58 -12.30 7.02 -4.92
N TYR A 59 -12.55 6.10 -4.02
CA TYR A 59 -11.78 5.92 -2.79
C TYR A 59 -11.05 4.57 -2.80
N ILE A 60 -9.78 4.57 -2.42
CA ILE A 60 -9.01 3.36 -2.16
C ILE A 60 -9.43 2.82 -0.80
N LEU A 61 -9.84 1.55 -0.74
CA LEU A 61 -10.39 0.94 0.47
C LEU A 61 -9.41 1.02 1.65
N ALA A 62 -8.13 0.70 1.45
CA ALA A 62 -7.09 0.78 2.49
C ALA A 62 -7.07 2.14 3.20
N ARG A 63 -7.14 3.26 2.44
CA ARG A 63 -7.15 4.61 3.01
C ARG A 63 -8.41 4.86 3.85
N VAL A 64 -9.56 4.36 3.42
CA VAL A 64 -10.82 4.54 4.13
C VAL A 64 -10.87 3.69 5.40
N VAL A 65 -10.36 2.46 5.35
CA VAL A 65 -10.21 1.59 6.53
C VAL A 65 -9.28 2.25 7.54
N TYR A 66 -8.12 2.75 7.10
CA TYR A 66 -7.17 3.41 7.99
C TYR A 66 -7.79 4.65 8.66
N LYS A 67 -8.47 5.51 7.89
CA LYS A 67 -9.20 6.69 8.41
C LYS A 67 -10.26 6.31 9.43
N ALA A 68 -10.99 5.22 9.22
CA ALA A 68 -12.04 4.75 10.13
C ALA A 68 -11.50 4.35 11.52
N HIS A 69 -10.24 3.90 11.59
CA HIS A 69 -9.56 3.49 12.83
C HIS A 69 -8.66 4.60 13.41
N ASN A 70 -8.29 5.57 12.58
CA ASN A 70 -7.46 6.72 12.96
C ASN A 70 -8.18 8.03 12.56
N PRO A 71 -9.15 8.49 13.38
CA PRO A 71 -10.01 9.62 13.00
C PRO A 71 -9.28 10.93 12.76
N ASP A 72 -8.13 11.15 13.40
CA ASP A 72 -7.32 12.36 13.24
C ASP A 72 -6.44 12.37 12.00
N TRP A 73 -6.26 11.18 11.35
CA TRP A 73 -5.46 11.08 10.14
C TRP A 73 -6.16 11.77 8.95
N ASP A 74 -5.42 12.60 8.21
CA ASP A 74 -5.97 13.31 7.05
C ASP A 74 -5.96 12.43 5.80
N ILE A 75 -7.13 11.91 5.43
CA ILE A 75 -7.33 11.13 4.20
C ILE A 75 -7.16 11.97 2.93
N THR A 76 -7.29 13.30 3.01
CA THR A 76 -7.20 14.20 1.85
C THR A 76 -5.76 14.58 1.52
N ASP A 77 -4.85 14.45 2.48
CA ASP A 77 -3.43 14.67 2.25
C ASP A 77 -2.86 13.61 1.30
N SER A 78 -2.51 14.05 0.09
CA SER A 78 -1.91 13.24 -0.97
C SER A 78 -0.38 13.41 -1.03
N SER A 79 0.23 14.01 -0.03
CA SER A 79 1.68 14.21 0.03
C SER A 79 2.46 12.90 0.01
N GLN A 80 3.74 13.00 -0.32
CA GLN A 80 4.63 11.84 -0.31
C GLN A 80 4.93 11.31 1.11
N ASN A 81 4.53 12.04 2.15
CA ASN A 81 4.71 11.64 3.54
C ASN A 81 3.48 10.95 4.13
N ASN A 82 2.41 10.80 3.36
CA ASN A 82 1.11 10.27 3.81
C ASN A 82 0.64 9.09 2.94
N GLN A 83 1.50 8.10 2.76
CA GLN A 83 1.20 6.90 1.96
C GLN A 83 0.72 5.76 2.86
N ILE A 84 -0.39 5.11 2.49
CA ILE A 84 -0.78 3.86 3.15
C ILE A 84 0.05 2.72 2.55
N ASP A 85 0.73 2.00 3.43
CA ASP A 85 1.53 0.81 3.13
C ASP A 85 0.87 -0.45 3.71
N HIS A 86 1.04 -1.57 3.01
CA HIS A 86 0.64 -2.90 3.48
C HIS A 86 1.87 -3.63 4.01
N ILE A 87 1.93 -3.85 5.32
CA ILE A 87 3.10 -4.41 6.02
C ILE A 87 3.54 -5.73 5.39
N ASN A 88 2.60 -6.60 5.03
CA ASN A 88 2.85 -7.91 4.41
C ASN A 88 3.01 -7.86 2.88
N ILE A 89 3.09 -6.67 2.27
CA ILE A 89 3.23 -6.44 0.81
C ILE A 89 1.99 -6.90 0.01
N ASN A 90 0.96 -7.42 0.63
CA ASN A 90 -0.28 -7.79 -0.04
C ASN A 90 -1.26 -6.62 -0.05
N SER A 91 -1.34 -5.91 -1.17
CA SER A 91 -2.19 -4.72 -1.35
C SER A 91 -3.71 -4.99 -1.29
N LEU A 92 -4.12 -6.23 -1.19
CA LEU A 92 -5.51 -6.64 -1.06
C LEU A 92 -5.91 -6.98 0.38
N ASP A 93 -4.94 -7.10 1.29
CA ASP A 93 -5.18 -7.35 2.72
C ASP A 93 -5.32 -6.01 3.46
N ASN A 94 -6.55 -5.50 3.51
CA ASN A 94 -6.87 -4.21 4.11
C ASN A 94 -7.27 -4.30 5.60
N ARG A 95 -6.90 -5.35 6.32
CA ARG A 95 -7.05 -5.40 7.78
C ARG A 95 -6.21 -4.28 8.41
N ILE A 96 -6.74 -3.65 9.46
CA ILE A 96 -6.08 -2.48 10.05
C ILE A 96 -4.68 -2.78 10.60
N GLU A 97 -4.47 -3.98 11.15
CA GLU A 97 -3.17 -4.45 11.68
C GLU A 97 -2.10 -4.60 10.58
N ASN A 98 -2.53 -4.68 9.31
CA ASN A 98 -1.66 -4.74 8.14
C ASN A 98 -1.42 -3.38 7.49
N LEU A 99 -2.05 -2.31 7.99
CA LEU A 99 -1.96 -0.97 7.39
C LEU A 99 -1.16 -0.03 8.28
N ARG A 100 -0.28 0.75 7.65
CA ARG A 100 0.46 1.84 8.32
C ARG A 100 0.65 3.02 7.39
N VAL A 101 0.97 4.19 7.96
CA VAL A 101 1.36 5.37 7.20
C VAL A 101 2.87 5.44 7.08
N LEU A 102 3.35 5.60 5.87
CA LEU A 102 4.77 5.75 5.56
C LEU A 102 5.01 6.93 4.62
N THR A 103 6.26 7.38 4.57
CA THR A 103 6.73 8.21 3.47
C THR A 103 6.78 7.37 2.18
N SER A 104 6.70 8.02 1.02
CA SER A 104 6.85 7.36 -0.29
C SER A 104 8.19 6.60 -0.39
N GLN A 105 9.24 7.08 0.26
CA GLN A 105 10.54 6.40 0.28
C GLN A 105 10.48 5.09 1.07
N HIS A 106 9.95 5.12 2.30
CA HIS A 106 9.82 3.92 3.13
C HIS A 106 8.87 2.90 2.50
N ASN A 107 7.77 3.36 1.90
CA ASN A 107 6.84 2.50 1.18
C ASN A 107 7.53 1.78 -0.01
N LYS A 108 8.41 2.49 -0.76
CA LYS A 108 9.23 1.85 -1.81
C LYS A 108 10.23 0.83 -1.28
N TRP A 109 10.64 0.92 -0.02
CA TRP A 109 11.52 -0.06 0.60
C TRP A 109 10.80 -1.34 1.04
N ASN A 110 9.50 -1.23 1.35
CA ASN A 110 8.63 -2.37 1.65
C ASN A 110 8.16 -3.05 0.36
N THR A 111 9.08 -3.70 -0.35
CA THR A 111 8.80 -4.39 -1.61
C THR A 111 9.48 -5.74 -1.67
N SER A 112 8.99 -6.61 -2.56
CA SER A 112 9.60 -7.89 -2.90
C SER A 112 10.70 -7.78 -3.96
N ALA A 113 11.17 -6.57 -4.28
CA ALA A 113 12.22 -6.34 -5.28
C ALA A 113 13.48 -7.14 -4.95
N LYS A 114 14.05 -7.81 -5.97
CA LYS A 114 15.18 -8.71 -5.78
C LYS A 114 16.47 -7.96 -5.44
N GLY A 115 16.74 -6.82 -6.08
CA GLY A 115 17.98 -6.04 -5.91
C GLY A 115 19.25 -6.73 -6.39
N TYR A 116 19.13 -7.86 -7.08
CA TYR A 116 20.25 -8.58 -7.72
C TYR A 116 19.83 -9.11 -9.08
N TYR A 117 20.79 -9.26 -9.98
CA TYR A 117 20.57 -9.73 -11.36
C TYR A 117 21.81 -10.35 -11.94
N LYS A 118 21.66 -11.23 -12.94
CA LYS A 118 22.76 -11.86 -13.66
C LYS A 118 23.31 -10.90 -14.71
N CYS A 119 24.62 -10.69 -14.70
CA CYS A 119 25.32 -9.87 -15.69
C CYS A 119 25.73 -10.76 -16.87
N ASN A 120 25.17 -10.50 -18.06
CA ASN A 120 25.40 -11.31 -19.25
C ASN A 120 26.87 -11.34 -19.72
N PHE A 121 27.63 -10.24 -19.50
CA PHE A 121 29.03 -10.16 -19.91
C PHE A 121 29.99 -10.99 -19.04
N THR A 122 29.73 -11.07 -17.75
CA THR A 122 30.65 -11.73 -16.80
C THR A 122 30.12 -13.05 -16.29
N ASN A 123 28.89 -13.43 -16.67
CA ASN A 123 28.14 -14.58 -16.16
C ASN A 123 28.04 -14.62 -14.61
N LYS A 124 28.33 -13.48 -13.93
CA LYS A 124 28.26 -13.35 -12.48
C LYS A 124 27.01 -12.61 -12.06
N TRP A 125 26.54 -12.88 -10.83
CA TRP A 125 25.45 -12.19 -10.20
C TRP A 125 25.94 -10.87 -9.60
N ARG A 126 25.21 -9.77 -9.86
CA ARG A 126 25.43 -8.46 -9.24
C ARG A 126 24.36 -8.19 -8.22
N ALA A 127 24.74 -7.69 -7.05
CA ALA A 127 23.81 -7.17 -6.05
C ALA A 127 24.05 -5.67 -5.86
N GLU A 128 22.96 -4.91 -5.84
CA GLU A 128 22.99 -3.47 -5.62
C GLU A 128 21.73 -3.02 -4.88
N ILE A 129 21.83 -1.93 -4.10
CA ILE A 129 20.73 -1.35 -3.35
C ILE A 129 20.66 0.15 -3.60
N ARG A 130 19.45 0.69 -3.67
CA ARG A 130 19.26 2.14 -3.84
C ARG A 130 18.85 2.77 -2.51
N VAL A 131 19.67 3.72 -2.05
CA VAL A 131 19.45 4.45 -0.79
C VAL A 131 19.50 5.94 -1.09
N ASN A 132 18.44 6.67 -0.72
CA ASN A 132 18.35 8.13 -0.93
C ASN A 132 18.65 8.56 -2.39
N GLY A 133 18.14 7.81 -3.36
CA GLY A 133 18.34 8.05 -4.79
C GLY A 133 19.69 7.56 -5.33
N LYS A 134 20.66 7.20 -4.49
CA LYS A 134 21.97 6.69 -4.90
C LYS A 134 21.98 5.17 -4.97
N CYS A 135 22.61 4.62 -6.01
CA CYS A 135 22.81 3.18 -6.16
C CYS A 135 24.13 2.78 -5.49
N ILE A 136 24.05 1.90 -4.50
CA ILE A 136 25.21 1.33 -3.82
C ILE A 136 25.45 -0.07 -4.39
N LYS A 137 26.61 -0.30 -4.96
CA LYS A 137 27.04 -1.61 -5.46
C LYS A 137 27.50 -2.45 -4.27
N ILE A 138 26.81 -3.58 -4.01
CA ILE A 138 27.12 -4.49 -2.90
C ILE A 138 28.26 -5.42 -3.30
N GLY A 139 28.18 -6.03 -4.48
CA GLY A 139 29.21 -6.96 -4.95
C GLY A 139 28.85 -7.71 -6.23
N ARG A 140 29.77 -8.59 -6.61
CA ARG A 140 29.60 -9.57 -7.70
C ARG A 140 29.86 -10.96 -7.15
N PHE A 141 28.97 -11.90 -7.45
CA PHE A 141 28.96 -13.25 -6.89
C PHE A 141 28.90 -14.27 -8.00
N THR A 142 29.44 -15.45 -7.77
CA THR A 142 29.34 -16.58 -8.67
C THR A 142 27.94 -17.20 -8.58
N GLU A 143 27.42 -17.33 -7.37
CA GLU A 143 26.12 -17.97 -7.09
C GLU A 143 25.02 -16.92 -6.88
N GLU A 144 23.80 -17.26 -7.30
CA GLU A 144 22.62 -16.41 -7.10
C GLU A 144 22.29 -16.26 -5.62
N ALA A 145 22.43 -17.35 -4.85
CA ALA A 145 22.15 -17.37 -3.42
C ALA A 145 23.00 -16.34 -2.65
N ASP A 146 24.28 -16.23 -3.00
CA ASP A 146 25.20 -15.30 -2.35
C ASP A 146 24.83 -13.83 -2.65
N ALA A 147 24.46 -13.54 -3.91
CA ALA A 147 24.00 -12.22 -4.32
C ALA A 147 22.69 -11.85 -3.59
N ARG A 148 21.77 -12.80 -3.47
CA ARG A 148 20.52 -12.62 -2.74
C ARG A 148 20.79 -12.33 -1.26
N GLN A 149 21.64 -13.13 -0.60
CA GLN A 149 21.94 -12.96 0.81
C GLN A 149 22.63 -11.61 1.08
N ALA A 150 23.58 -11.23 0.23
CA ALA A 150 24.25 -9.93 0.32
C ALA A 150 23.26 -8.76 0.17
N TYR A 151 22.28 -8.87 -0.76
CA TYR A 151 21.23 -7.88 -0.89
C TYR A 151 20.32 -7.81 0.36
N LEU A 152 19.91 -8.95 0.91
CA LEU A 152 19.07 -8.97 2.11
C LEU A 152 19.78 -8.33 3.31
N ASN A 153 21.05 -8.64 3.53
CA ASN A 153 21.86 -8.02 4.58
C ASN A 153 21.96 -6.49 4.40
N ALA A 154 22.18 -6.03 3.17
CA ALA A 154 22.21 -4.61 2.87
C ALA A 154 20.83 -3.95 3.08
N LYS A 155 19.74 -4.66 2.78
CA LYS A 155 18.37 -4.19 3.00
C LYS A 155 18.08 -3.99 4.50
N GLU A 156 18.49 -4.90 5.35
CA GLU A 156 18.36 -4.78 6.80
C GLU A 156 19.11 -3.56 7.38
N ILE A 157 20.26 -3.22 6.79
CA ILE A 157 21.07 -2.07 7.20
C ILE A 157 20.47 -0.75 6.72
N HIS A 158 20.09 -0.69 5.44
CA HIS A 158 19.80 0.57 4.74
C HIS A 158 18.30 0.88 4.58
N HIS A 159 17.44 -0.16 4.51
CA HIS A 159 16.00 -0.01 4.30
C HIS A 159 15.22 -0.23 5.60
N LYS A 160 15.54 0.54 6.62
CA LYS A 160 14.83 0.51 7.91
C LYS A 160 13.47 1.18 7.74
N VAL A 161 12.43 0.37 7.60
CA VAL A 161 11.05 0.84 7.56
C VAL A 161 10.55 0.95 9.00
N PRO A 162 10.00 2.11 9.42
CA PRO A 162 9.38 2.25 10.75
C PRO A 162 8.27 1.21 10.96
N ALA A 163 8.11 0.80 12.20
CA ALA A 163 7.05 -0.12 12.61
C ALA A 163 5.67 0.52 12.45
#